data_80c66ec4910627e6b763fa7e9226715a
#
_entry.id   80c66ec4910627e6b763fa7e9226715a
#
_cell.length_a   1.000
_cell.length_b   1.000
_cell.length_c   1.000
_cell.angle_alpha   90.00
_cell.angle_beta   90.00
_cell.angle_gamma   90.00
#
_symmetry.space_group_name_H-M   'P 1'
#
loop_
_entity.id
_entity.type
_entity.pdbx_description
1 polymer ?
#
loop_
_entity_poly.entity_id
_entity_poly.type
_entity_poly.pdbx_seq_one_letter_code
_entity_poly.pdbx_strand_id
1 'polypeptide(L)'
;METHRQAQGIALLRVALGVMFIAHSVVLKLLTYGLDGTAQFFVGIGLPAWLAYATFFAEALGGTLLVLGVYTRTVALGLILPLIGAIVWVHGGNGWVFTAPNGGWEYPAYLIVLCVAQTLLGSGAYALRIGALTAAAMPKGA
;
A
#
# COMPACT_ATOMS: atom_id res chain seq x y z
N MET A 1 19.17 -16.13 -13.37
CA MET A 1 19.45 -14.71 -13.65
C MET A 1 18.14 -14.05 -14.07
N GLU A 2 17.68 -13.07 -13.33
CA GLU A 2 16.45 -12.34 -13.65
C GLU A 2 16.66 -11.54 -14.94
N THR A 3 15.77 -11.69 -15.91
CA THR A 3 15.88 -10.94 -17.15
C THR A 3 15.50 -9.48 -16.90
N HIS A 4 16.02 -8.55 -17.71
CA HIS A 4 15.66 -7.14 -17.61
C HIS A 4 14.14 -6.91 -17.68
N ARG A 5 13.43 -7.68 -18.50
CA ARG A 5 11.97 -7.64 -18.62
C ARG A 5 11.25 -8.08 -17.33
N GLN A 6 11.78 -9.09 -16.63
CA GLN A 6 11.23 -9.53 -15.34
C GLN A 6 11.35 -8.42 -14.30
N ALA A 7 12.53 -7.81 -14.19
CA ALA A 7 12.76 -6.70 -13.27
C ALA A 7 11.85 -5.48 -13.57
N GLN A 8 11.57 -5.20 -14.84
CA GLN A 8 10.62 -4.16 -15.25
C GLN A 8 9.18 -4.53 -14.89
N GLY A 9 8.76 -5.79 -15.08
CA GLY A 9 7.43 -6.27 -14.68
C GLY A 9 7.21 -6.15 -13.18
N ILE A 10 8.21 -6.50 -12.37
CA ILE A 10 8.18 -6.32 -10.91
C ILE A 10 8.06 -4.85 -10.53
N ALA A 11 8.80 -3.97 -11.19
CA ALA A 11 8.72 -2.52 -10.96
C ALA A 11 7.33 -1.97 -11.31
N LEU A 12 6.72 -2.44 -12.41
CA LEU A 12 5.37 -2.05 -12.81
C LEU A 12 4.33 -2.44 -11.74
N LEU A 13 4.37 -3.68 -11.26
CA LEU A 13 3.49 -4.14 -10.17
C LEU A 13 3.67 -3.29 -8.91
N ARG A 14 4.91 -3.02 -8.52
CA ARG A 14 5.25 -2.20 -7.36
C ARG A 14 4.69 -0.78 -7.47
N VAL A 15 4.90 -0.12 -8.61
CA VAL A 15 4.42 1.25 -8.85
C VAL A 15 2.90 1.29 -8.90
N ALA A 16 2.25 0.32 -9.56
CA ALA A 16 0.80 0.22 -9.61
C ALA A 16 0.19 0.06 -8.21
N LEU A 17 0.75 -0.83 -7.37
CA LEU A 17 0.34 -0.97 -5.96
C LEU A 17 0.54 0.34 -5.18
N GLY A 18 1.69 0.98 -5.32
CA GLY A 18 1.98 2.24 -4.64
C GLY A 18 0.99 3.35 -5.03
N VAL A 19 0.72 3.52 -6.31
CA VAL A 19 -0.27 4.50 -6.82
C VAL A 19 -1.66 4.20 -6.29
N MET A 20 -2.06 2.93 -6.24
CA MET A 20 -3.36 2.52 -5.71
C MET A 20 -3.50 2.89 -4.21
N PHE A 21 -2.49 2.62 -3.38
CA PHE A 21 -2.51 3.01 -1.96
C PHE A 21 -2.51 4.53 -1.77
N ILE A 22 -1.76 5.29 -2.57
CA ILE A 22 -1.79 6.75 -2.56
C ILE A 22 -3.19 7.25 -2.95
N ALA A 23 -3.83 6.68 -3.96
CA ALA A 23 -5.17 7.07 -4.36
C ALA A 23 -6.20 6.79 -3.25
N HIS A 24 -6.12 5.65 -2.56
CA HIS A 24 -7.01 5.33 -1.44
C HIS A 24 -6.78 6.23 -0.22
N SER A 25 -5.56 6.64 0.04
CA SER A 25 -5.25 7.55 1.14
C SER A 25 -5.49 9.01 0.76
N VAL A 26 -4.74 9.55 -0.18
CA VAL A 26 -4.75 10.98 -0.50
C VAL A 26 -6.03 11.37 -1.22
N VAL A 27 -6.41 10.68 -2.30
CA VAL A 27 -7.57 11.09 -3.09
C VAL A 27 -8.87 10.77 -2.34
N LEU A 28 -9.01 9.55 -1.81
CA LEU A 28 -10.27 9.14 -1.19
C LEU A 28 -10.41 9.67 0.24
N LYS A 29 -9.50 9.31 1.15
CA LYS A 29 -9.64 9.63 2.58
C LYS A 29 -9.38 11.11 2.89
N LEU A 30 -8.44 11.76 2.20
CA LEU A 30 -8.11 13.16 2.47
C LEU A 30 -8.93 14.13 1.61
N LEU A 31 -8.89 14.00 0.28
CA LEU A 31 -9.49 15.00 -0.61
C LEU A 31 -10.99 14.82 -0.81
N THR A 32 -11.50 13.59 -0.81
CA THR A 32 -12.93 13.30 -1.06
C THR A 32 -13.74 13.39 0.22
N TYR A 33 -13.36 12.65 1.26
CA TYR A 33 -14.12 12.59 2.51
C TYR A 33 -13.58 13.51 3.60
N GLY A 34 -12.32 13.94 3.51
CA GLY A 34 -11.58 14.58 4.59
C GLY A 34 -11.18 13.56 5.67
N LEU A 35 -10.13 13.86 6.42
CA LEU A 35 -9.67 12.95 7.48
C LEU A 35 -10.69 12.85 8.63
N ASP A 36 -11.37 13.95 8.96
CA ASP A 36 -12.41 13.93 10.00
C ASP A 36 -13.63 13.12 9.57
N GLY A 37 -14.05 13.22 8.30
CA GLY A 37 -15.13 12.39 7.75
C GLY A 37 -14.74 10.90 7.72
N THR A 38 -13.50 10.58 7.38
CA THR A 38 -12.96 9.23 7.45
C THR A 38 -12.94 8.72 8.90
N ALA A 39 -12.54 9.55 9.85
CA ALA A 39 -12.55 9.20 11.27
C ALA A 39 -13.97 8.92 11.79
N GLN A 40 -14.96 9.74 11.40
CA GLN A 40 -16.37 9.50 11.73
C GLN A 40 -16.89 8.19 11.14
N PHE A 41 -16.52 7.85 9.91
CA PHE A 41 -16.85 6.56 9.30
C PHE A 41 -16.29 5.39 10.14
N PHE A 42 -15.01 5.46 10.57
CA PHE A 42 -14.40 4.43 11.42
C PHE A 42 -15.18 4.28 12.75
N VAL A 43 -15.54 5.37 13.40
CA VAL A 43 -16.36 5.34 14.63
C VAL A 43 -17.72 4.69 14.35
N GLY A 44 -18.35 5.00 13.23
CA GLY A 44 -19.64 4.42 12.81
C GLY A 44 -19.60 2.91 12.61
N ILE A 45 -18.46 2.32 12.27
CA ILE A 45 -18.27 0.87 12.14
C ILE A 45 -17.63 0.21 13.38
N GLY A 46 -17.56 0.94 14.51
CA GLY A 46 -17.09 0.43 15.79
C GLY A 46 -15.58 0.47 16.01
N LEU A 47 -14.84 1.23 15.19
CA LEU A 47 -13.39 1.41 15.32
C LEU A 47 -13.06 2.77 15.95
N PRO A 48 -11.94 2.88 16.68
CA PRO A 48 -11.54 4.17 17.24
C PRO A 48 -11.10 5.16 16.14
N ALA A 49 -11.44 6.45 16.32
CA ALA A 49 -11.15 7.52 15.35
C ALA A 49 -9.68 7.60 14.94
N TRP A 50 -8.74 7.42 15.90
CA TRP A 50 -7.30 7.50 15.63
C TRP A 50 -6.82 6.48 14.59
N LEU A 51 -7.52 5.34 14.46
CA LEU A 51 -7.16 4.29 13.50
C LEU A 51 -7.37 4.76 12.05
N ALA A 52 -8.30 5.68 11.80
CA ALA A 52 -8.48 6.29 10.48
C ALA A 52 -7.23 7.07 10.06
N TYR A 53 -6.66 7.87 10.96
CA TYR A 53 -5.43 8.62 10.72
C TYR A 53 -4.23 7.68 10.55
N ALA A 54 -4.10 6.66 11.41
CA ALA A 54 -3.05 5.66 11.29
C ALA A 54 -3.11 4.92 9.95
N THR A 55 -4.30 4.53 9.49
CA THR A 55 -4.51 3.89 8.18
C THR A 55 -4.15 4.85 7.04
N PHE A 56 -4.58 6.10 7.11
CA PHE A 56 -4.23 7.13 6.13
C PHE A 56 -2.70 7.25 5.97
N PHE A 57 -1.98 7.44 7.07
CA PHE A 57 -0.52 7.59 7.04
C PHE A 57 0.18 6.32 6.57
N ALA A 58 -0.27 5.14 7.01
CA ALA A 58 0.29 3.86 6.57
C ALA A 58 0.17 3.70 5.05
N GLU A 59 -1.00 3.98 4.48
CA GLU A 59 -1.24 3.87 3.04
C GLU A 59 -0.51 4.96 2.24
N ALA A 60 -0.52 6.22 2.70
CA ALA A 60 0.15 7.32 2.01
C ALA A 60 1.67 7.15 1.99
N LEU A 61 2.27 6.87 3.15
CA LEU A 61 3.70 6.65 3.25
C LEU A 61 4.10 5.32 2.59
N GLY A 62 3.38 4.25 2.87
CA GLY A 62 3.65 2.93 2.29
C GLY A 62 3.53 2.95 0.77
N GLY A 63 2.48 3.58 0.23
CA GLY A 63 2.31 3.75 -1.21
C GLY A 63 3.46 4.54 -1.84
N THR A 64 3.87 5.64 -1.21
CA THR A 64 5.02 6.44 -1.66
C THR A 64 6.32 5.63 -1.64
N LEU A 65 6.58 4.88 -0.57
CA LEU A 65 7.76 4.02 -0.46
C LEU A 65 7.76 2.91 -1.52
N LEU A 66 6.58 2.34 -1.84
CA LEU A 66 6.46 1.38 -2.95
C LEU A 66 6.79 2.03 -4.29
N VAL A 67 6.25 3.21 -4.60
CA VAL A 67 6.58 3.91 -5.86
C VAL A 67 8.08 4.13 -5.97
N LEU A 68 8.71 4.59 -4.91
CA LEU A 68 10.16 4.82 -4.87
C LEU A 68 11.00 3.52 -4.84
N GLY A 69 10.41 2.41 -4.45
CA GLY A 69 11.10 1.13 -4.31
C GLY A 69 11.96 0.99 -3.06
N VAL A 70 11.61 1.75 -2.02
CA VAL A 70 12.31 1.76 -0.73
C VAL A 70 11.69 0.72 0.20
N TYR A 71 12.50 -0.17 0.76
CA TYR A 71 12.05 -1.24 1.67
C TYR A 71 10.84 -2.04 1.15
N THR A 72 10.76 -2.25 -0.15
CA THR A 72 9.59 -2.78 -0.87
C THR A 72 8.96 -4.00 -0.20
N ARG A 73 9.78 -4.99 0.22
CA ARG A 73 9.29 -6.23 0.83
C ARG A 73 8.57 -5.97 2.15
N THR A 74 9.19 -5.21 3.04
CA THR A 74 8.64 -4.88 4.36
C THR A 74 7.40 -4.00 4.23
N VAL A 75 7.45 -3.01 3.34
CA VAL A 75 6.32 -2.09 3.09
C VAL A 75 5.12 -2.84 2.52
N ALA A 76 5.33 -3.67 1.49
CA ALA A 76 4.25 -4.47 0.90
C ALA A 76 3.60 -5.40 1.93
N LEU A 77 4.40 -6.05 2.77
CA LEU A 77 3.91 -6.90 3.85
C LEU A 77 3.08 -6.09 4.88
N GLY A 78 3.57 -4.92 5.28
CA GLY A 78 2.87 -4.05 6.25
C GLY A 78 1.53 -3.53 5.71
N LEU A 79 1.43 -3.24 4.42
CA LEU A 79 0.21 -2.77 3.77
C LEU A 79 -0.90 -3.83 3.65
N ILE A 80 -0.60 -5.09 3.95
CA ILE A 80 -1.63 -6.14 4.08
C ILE A 80 -2.55 -5.86 5.28
N LEU A 81 -2.05 -5.24 6.35
CA LEU A 81 -2.85 -4.98 7.56
C LEU A 81 -4.08 -4.10 7.29
N PRO A 82 -3.97 -2.91 6.67
CA PRO A 82 -5.15 -2.12 6.34
C PRO A 82 -6.09 -2.82 5.35
N LEU A 83 -5.60 -3.68 4.46
CA LEU A 83 -6.43 -4.47 3.55
C LEU A 83 -7.23 -5.55 4.29
N ILE A 84 -6.62 -6.23 5.27
CA ILE A 84 -7.35 -7.15 6.16
C ILE A 84 -8.43 -6.38 6.92
N GLY A 85 -8.10 -5.20 7.46
CA GLY A 85 -9.06 -4.33 8.12
C GLY A 85 -10.24 -3.96 7.21
N ALA A 86 -9.97 -3.61 5.95
CA ALA A 86 -11.00 -3.32 4.97
C ALA A 86 -11.93 -4.52 4.72
N ILE A 87 -11.39 -5.74 4.65
CA ILE A 87 -12.21 -6.95 4.52
C ILE A 87 -13.06 -7.17 5.79
N VAL A 88 -12.44 -7.14 6.96
CA VAL A 88 -13.11 -7.53 8.22
C VAL A 88 -14.22 -6.54 8.60
N TRP A 89 -13.95 -5.23 8.51
CA TRP A 89 -14.88 -4.21 9.04
C TRP A 89 -15.74 -3.52 7.99
N VAL A 90 -15.34 -3.53 6.72
CA VAL A 90 -16.03 -2.75 5.68
C VAL A 90 -16.70 -3.65 4.64
N HIS A 91 -15.96 -4.55 4.01
CA HIS A 91 -16.39 -5.25 2.80
C HIS A 91 -16.87 -6.69 3.03
N GLY A 92 -16.47 -7.34 4.13
CA GLY A 92 -16.72 -8.77 4.35
C GLY A 92 -18.19 -9.16 4.37
N GLY A 93 -19.05 -8.30 4.92
CA GLY A 93 -20.50 -8.49 4.95
C GLY A 93 -21.23 -8.21 3.63
N ASN A 94 -20.58 -7.61 2.65
CA ASN A 94 -21.20 -7.15 1.40
C ASN A 94 -21.19 -8.21 0.28
N GLY A 95 -20.65 -9.39 0.54
CA GLY A 95 -20.47 -10.45 -0.46
C GLY A 95 -19.16 -10.32 -1.24
N TRP A 96 -18.97 -11.25 -2.18
CA TRP A 96 -17.72 -11.35 -2.94
C TRP A 96 -17.53 -10.19 -3.94
N VAL A 97 -18.53 -9.94 -4.79
CA VAL A 97 -18.39 -9.07 -5.97
C VAL A 97 -18.14 -7.62 -5.60
N PHE A 98 -17.14 -6.97 -6.18
CA PHE A 98 -16.82 -5.57 -5.89
C PHE A 98 -17.95 -4.60 -6.27
N THR A 99 -18.83 -4.97 -7.21
CA THR A 99 -20.00 -4.20 -7.63
C THR A 99 -21.21 -4.34 -6.69
N ALA A 100 -21.12 -5.18 -5.64
CA ALA A 100 -22.15 -5.25 -4.62
C ALA A 100 -22.35 -3.90 -3.92
N PRO A 101 -23.55 -3.61 -3.37
CA PRO A 101 -23.77 -2.38 -2.61
C PRO A 101 -22.71 -2.23 -1.50
N ASN A 102 -22.05 -1.07 -1.45
CA ASN A 102 -20.90 -0.75 -0.58
C ASN A 102 -19.61 -1.54 -0.89
N GLY A 103 -19.54 -2.22 -2.03
CA GLY A 103 -18.36 -2.96 -2.49
C GLY A 103 -18.15 -4.30 -1.77
N GLY A 104 -17.99 -5.38 -2.53
CA GLY A 104 -17.60 -6.69 -2.00
C GLY A 104 -16.11 -6.78 -1.69
N TRP A 105 -15.69 -7.91 -1.11
CA TRP A 105 -14.33 -8.09 -0.59
C TRP A 105 -13.32 -8.65 -1.62
N GLU A 106 -13.72 -8.95 -2.87
CA GLU A 106 -12.78 -9.48 -3.89
C GLU A 106 -11.63 -8.53 -4.17
N TYR A 107 -11.87 -7.23 -4.24
CA TYR A 107 -10.85 -6.24 -4.56
C TYR A 107 -9.76 -6.15 -3.49
N PRO A 108 -10.06 -5.92 -2.20
CA PRO A 108 -9.03 -5.93 -1.16
C PRO A 108 -8.35 -7.30 -1.01
N ALA A 109 -9.06 -8.41 -1.23
CA ALA A 109 -8.44 -9.74 -1.23
C ALA A 109 -7.42 -9.90 -2.36
N TYR A 110 -7.75 -9.45 -3.56
CA TYR A 110 -6.82 -9.45 -4.70
C TYR A 110 -5.59 -8.59 -4.44
N LEU A 111 -5.76 -7.42 -3.82
CA LEU A 111 -4.64 -6.58 -3.43
C LEU A 111 -3.73 -7.24 -2.39
N ILE A 112 -4.27 -8.02 -1.46
CA ILE A 112 -3.46 -8.81 -0.52
C ILE A 112 -2.58 -9.79 -1.30
N VAL A 113 -3.13 -10.51 -2.27
CA VAL A 113 -2.36 -11.43 -3.12
C VAL A 113 -1.23 -10.69 -3.85
N LEU A 114 -1.51 -9.51 -4.40
CA LEU A 114 -0.49 -8.69 -5.07
C LEU A 114 0.59 -8.17 -4.09
N CYS A 115 0.22 -7.81 -2.86
CA CYS A 115 1.18 -7.42 -1.82
C CYS A 115 2.07 -8.60 -1.42
N VAL A 116 1.51 -9.81 -1.28
CA VAL A 116 2.30 -11.04 -1.05
C VAL A 116 3.25 -11.30 -2.21
N ALA A 117 2.77 -11.24 -3.44
CA ALA A 117 3.60 -11.38 -4.63
C ALA A 117 4.75 -10.36 -4.66
N GLN A 118 4.45 -9.08 -4.37
CA GLN A 118 5.47 -8.02 -4.30
C GLN A 118 6.49 -8.27 -3.19
N THR A 119 6.05 -8.79 -2.04
CA THR A 119 6.95 -9.18 -0.93
C THR A 119 7.93 -10.27 -1.37
N LEU A 120 7.46 -11.28 -2.11
CA LEU A 120 8.30 -12.36 -2.62
C LEU A 120 9.25 -11.90 -3.73
N LEU A 121 8.75 -11.12 -4.68
CA LEU A 121 9.49 -10.65 -5.84
C LEU A 121 10.54 -9.58 -5.49
N GLY A 122 10.28 -8.72 -4.50
CA GLY A 122 11.19 -7.63 -4.12
C GLY A 122 11.00 -6.37 -4.95
N SER A 123 12.05 -5.56 -5.10
CA SER A 123 11.93 -4.20 -5.62
C SER A 123 11.88 -4.08 -7.15
N GLY A 124 12.46 -5.04 -7.87
CA GLY A 124 12.57 -4.98 -9.33
C GLY A 124 13.49 -3.84 -9.83
N ALA A 125 13.24 -3.39 -11.05
CA ALA A 125 13.98 -2.30 -11.66
C ALA A 125 13.63 -0.93 -11.06
N TYR A 126 14.51 0.06 -11.27
CA TYR A 126 14.30 1.48 -10.92
C TYR A 126 14.00 1.75 -9.44
N ALA A 127 14.39 0.85 -8.54
CA ALA A 127 14.24 1.04 -7.10
C ALA A 127 15.34 1.92 -6.53
N LEU A 128 14.99 2.83 -5.62
CA LEU A 128 15.97 3.62 -4.86
C LEU A 128 16.63 2.71 -3.82
N ARG A 129 17.95 2.60 -3.90
CA ARG A 129 18.78 1.85 -2.94
C ARG A 129 19.37 2.81 -1.92
N ILE A 130 18.73 2.96 -0.77
CA ILE A 130 19.20 3.88 0.28
C ILE A 130 20.62 3.53 0.74
N GLY A 131 20.97 2.23 0.84
CA GLY A 131 22.32 1.80 1.17
C GLY A 131 23.39 2.24 0.18
N ALA A 132 23.05 2.45 -1.09
CA ALA A 132 23.99 2.98 -2.08
C ALA A 132 24.19 4.50 -1.92
N LEU A 133 23.17 5.22 -1.47
CA LEU A 133 23.25 6.65 -1.19
C LEU A 133 24.11 6.94 0.04
N THR A 134 24.02 6.13 1.09
CA THR A 134 24.88 6.26 2.28
C THR A 134 26.33 5.87 1.99
N ALA A 135 26.56 4.85 1.17
CA ALA A 135 27.91 4.47 0.75
C ALA A 135 28.58 5.52 -0.17
N ALA A 136 27.78 6.21 -1.00
CA ALA A 136 28.30 7.31 -1.85
C ALA A 136 28.58 8.60 -1.06
N ALA A 137 27.95 8.77 0.10
CA ALA A 137 28.13 9.94 0.97
C ALA A 137 29.31 9.78 1.95
N MET A 138 29.94 8.61 2.07
CA MET A 138 31.13 8.43 2.87
C MET A 138 32.35 8.94 2.11
N PRO A 139 33.16 9.85 2.71
CA PRO A 139 34.37 10.31 2.06
C PRO A 139 35.31 9.11 1.81
N LYS A 140 35.77 8.97 0.59
CA LYS A 140 36.81 8.01 0.24
C LYS A 140 38.13 8.47 0.89
N GLY A 141 38.49 7.86 2.00
CA GLY A 141 39.78 8.02 2.63
C GLY A 141 39.77 8.58 4.03
N ALA A 142 39.77 7.69 4.99
CA ALA A 142 40.45 7.82 6.26
C ALA A 142 41.18 6.52 6.51
#